data_8c9d3083c61827e0e289ea461edc4057
#
_entry.id   8c9d3083c61827e0e289ea461edc4057
#
_cell.length_a   1.000
_cell.length_b   1.000
_cell.length_c   1.000
_cell.angle_alpha   90.00
_cell.angle_beta   90.00
_cell.angle_gamma   90.00
#
_symmetry.space_group_name_H-M   'P 1'
#
loop_
_entity.id
_entity.type
_entity.pdbx_description
1 polymer ?
#
loop_
_entity_poly.entity_id
_entity_poly.type
_entity_poly.pdbx_seq_one_letter_code
_entity_poly.pdbx_strand_id
1 'polypeptide(L)'
;MGNPIVHFEIRSTDPNATRAFYAELFGWTYPAGGFPDYTYVDSGVPQGTIAGGISPLQGGKPMVTVFAGVADVAAALDKAVELGGTIVQPATRAPGVTFGLFADPLGHVVGVASDDHGG
;
A
#
# COMPACT_ATOMS: atom_id res chain seq x y z
N MET A 1 19.95 6.94 7.30
CA MET A 1 18.66 6.62 7.93
C MET A 1 17.83 5.77 7.01
N GLY A 2 17.15 4.79 7.56
CA GLY A 2 16.30 3.93 6.77
C GLY A 2 14.94 4.55 6.50
N ASN A 3 14.28 4.07 5.47
CA ASN A 3 12.92 4.50 5.14
C ASN A 3 11.93 3.72 5.98
N PRO A 4 10.97 4.39 6.64
CA PRO A 4 10.00 3.69 7.49
C PRO A 4 8.94 2.98 6.67
N ILE A 5 8.38 1.90 7.20
CA ILE A 5 7.16 1.32 6.66
C ILE A 5 5.99 2.18 7.15
N VAL A 6 5.23 2.74 6.23
CA VAL A 6 4.18 3.71 6.56
C VAL A 6 2.79 3.24 6.25
N HIS A 7 2.63 2.14 5.51
CA HIS A 7 1.31 1.71 5.04
C HIS A 7 1.36 0.22 4.72
N PHE A 8 0.23 -0.46 4.92
CA PHE A 8 0.05 -1.82 4.38
C PHE A 8 -1.15 -1.83 3.45
N GLU A 9 -1.22 -2.84 2.59
CA GLU A 9 -2.36 -2.97 1.69
C GLU A 9 -2.71 -4.43 1.49
N ILE A 10 -4.00 -4.71 1.53
CA ILE A 10 -4.52 -6.04 1.22
C ILE A 10 -5.30 -5.89 -0.09
N ARG A 11 -4.86 -6.60 -1.13
CA ARG A 11 -5.56 -6.60 -2.42
C ARG A 11 -6.34 -7.90 -2.56
N SER A 12 -7.62 -7.76 -2.78
CA SER A 12 -8.56 -8.87 -2.65
C SER A 12 -9.42 -9.04 -3.89
N THR A 13 -9.72 -10.28 -4.23
CA THR A 13 -10.70 -10.59 -5.29
C THR A 13 -12.13 -10.31 -4.83
N ASP A 14 -12.35 -10.20 -3.52
CA ASP A 14 -13.66 -9.85 -2.95
C ASP A 14 -13.43 -8.95 -1.72
N PRO A 15 -13.26 -7.64 -1.94
CA PRO A 15 -12.99 -6.73 -0.82
C PRO A 15 -14.07 -6.72 0.26
N ASN A 16 -15.34 -6.92 -0.09
CA ASN A 16 -16.40 -6.96 0.91
C ASN A 16 -16.24 -8.13 1.87
N ALA A 17 -15.94 -9.32 1.33
CA ALA A 17 -15.70 -10.50 2.16
C ALA A 17 -14.44 -10.34 3.01
N THR A 18 -13.40 -9.73 2.45
CA THR A 18 -12.15 -9.48 3.16
C THR A 18 -12.38 -8.51 4.33
N ARG A 19 -13.11 -7.42 4.08
CA ARG A 19 -13.43 -6.47 5.15
C ARG A 19 -14.22 -7.13 6.28
N ALA A 20 -15.22 -7.94 5.93
CA ALA A 20 -16.02 -8.63 6.94
C ALA A 20 -15.16 -9.57 7.78
N PHE A 21 -14.27 -10.32 7.15
CA PHE A 21 -13.38 -11.24 7.84
C PHE A 21 -12.52 -10.52 8.89
N TYR A 22 -11.86 -9.45 8.49
CA TYR A 22 -10.96 -8.75 9.41
C TYR A 22 -11.69 -7.90 10.44
N ALA A 23 -12.90 -7.45 10.15
CA ALA A 23 -13.73 -6.80 11.17
C ALA A 23 -14.04 -7.78 12.31
N GLU A 24 -14.40 -9.00 11.96
CA GLU A 24 -14.68 -10.02 12.98
C GLU A 24 -13.43 -10.44 13.74
N LEU A 25 -12.33 -10.64 13.00
CA LEU A 25 -11.11 -11.19 13.60
C LEU A 25 -10.37 -10.16 14.45
N PHE A 26 -10.21 -8.95 13.91
CA PHE A 26 -9.35 -7.92 14.53
C PHE A 26 -10.12 -6.71 15.06
N GLY A 27 -11.42 -6.64 14.87
CA GLY A 27 -12.18 -5.48 15.29
C GLY A 27 -11.95 -4.24 14.44
N TRP A 28 -11.42 -4.40 13.24
CA TRP A 28 -11.19 -3.27 12.34
C TRP A 28 -12.50 -2.66 11.88
N THR A 29 -12.51 -1.34 11.75
CA THR A 29 -13.61 -0.61 11.14
C THR A 29 -13.12 0.11 9.89
N TYR A 30 -14.06 0.57 9.08
CA TYR A 30 -13.73 1.12 7.76
C TYR A 30 -14.46 2.45 7.62
N PRO A 31 -13.78 3.57 7.95
CA PRO A 31 -14.44 4.87 7.92
C PRO A 31 -14.87 5.24 6.50
N ALA A 32 -15.95 5.99 6.40
CA ALA A 32 -16.43 6.53 5.13
C ALA A 32 -15.45 7.56 4.60
N GLY A 33 -15.51 7.82 3.30
CA GLY A 33 -14.72 8.88 2.67
C GLY A 33 -13.46 8.44 1.96
N GLY A 34 -13.25 7.14 1.84
CA GLY A 34 -12.18 6.61 0.99
C GLY A 34 -12.53 6.72 -0.49
N PHE A 35 -11.64 6.26 -1.35
CA PHE A 35 -11.89 6.22 -2.78
C PHE A 35 -12.90 5.10 -3.10
N PRO A 36 -13.59 5.17 -4.25
CA PRO A 36 -14.62 4.16 -4.56
C PRO A 36 -14.14 2.72 -4.42
N ASP A 37 -12.89 2.44 -4.81
CA ASP A 37 -12.37 1.08 -4.81
C ASP A 37 -11.29 0.86 -3.76
N TYR A 38 -11.18 1.75 -2.78
CA TYR A 38 -10.15 1.66 -1.74
C TYR A 38 -10.74 1.99 -0.39
N THR A 39 -10.65 1.07 0.54
CA THR A 39 -11.20 1.25 1.88
C THR A 39 -10.06 1.33 2.89
N TYR A 40 -10.01 2.42 3.64
CA TYR A 40 -9.05 2.57 4.72
C TYR A 40 -9.45 1.72 5.92
N VAL A 41 -8.43 1.24 6.64
CA VAL A 41 -8.61 0.45 7.84
C VAL A 41 -8.38 1.33 9.06
N ASP A 42 -9.32 1.29 10.01
CA ASP A 42 -9.18 1.94 11.31
C ASP A 42 -9.10 0.84 12.37
N SER A 43 -7.95 0.70 13.01
CA SER A 43 -7.76 -0.29 14.08
C SER A 43 -8.35 0.17 15.41
N GLY A 44 -8.69 1.45 15.52
CA GLY A 44 -9.18 2.02 16.77
C GLY A 44 -8.07 2.41 17.74
N VAL A 45 -6.82 2.21 17.36
CA VAL A 45 -5.66 2.57 18.19
C VAL A 45 -5.09 3.87 17.66
N PRO A 46 -5.07 4.96 18.44
CA PRO A 46 -4.73 6.28 17.92
C PRO A 46 -3.26 6.47 17.57
N GLN A 47 -2.37 5.67 18.13
CA GLN A 47 -0.94 5.85 17.90
C GLN A 47 -0.24 4.49 17.84
N GLY A 48 0.94 4.50 17.22
CA GLY A 48 1.80 3.32 17.22
C GLY A 48 1.44 2.27 16.19
N THR A 49 0.56 2.60 15.24
CA THR A 49 0.20 1.66 14.19
C THR A 49 0.48 2.26 12.82
N ILE A 50 0.68 1.39 11.83
CA ILE A 50 0.78 1.85 10.45
C ILE A 50 -0.63 1.92 9.87
N ALA A 51 -0.81 2.84 8.92
CA ALA A 51 -2.07 2.94 8.20
C ALA A 51 -2.24 1.76 7.25
N GLY A 52 -3.46 1.46 6.84
CA GLY A 52 -3.70 0.38 5.91
C GLY A 52 -4.94 0.57 5.08
N GLY A 53 -5.08 -0.28 4.08
CA GLY A 53 -6.23 -0.26 3.21
C GLY A 53 -6.50 -1.61 2.58
N ILE A 54 -7.74 -1.76 2.13
CA ILE A 54 -8.20 -2.94 1.40
C ILE A 54 -8.73 -2.45 0.06
N SER A 55 -8.24 -3.05 -1.02
CA SER A 55 -8.62 -2.65 -2.37
C SER A 55 -8.89 -3.87 -3.24
N PRO A 56 -9.61 -3.69 -4.35
CA PRO A 56 -9.80 -4.79 -5.28
C PRO A 56 -8.50 -5.14 -5.99
N LEU A 57 -8.36 -6.41 -6.29
CA LEU A 57 -7.23 -6.90 -7.06
C LEU A 57 -7.53 -6.67 -8.55
N GLN A 58 -6.56 -6.12 -9.26
CA GLN A 58 -6.69 -5.84 -10.69
C GLN A 58 -5.91 -6.86 -11.50
N GLY A 59 -6.27 -8.12 -11.34
CA GLY A 59 -5.57 -9.22 -11.98
C GLY A 59 -4.50 -9.82 -11.06
N GLY A 60 -4.04 -11.01 -11.38
CA GLY A 60 -3.04 -11.69 -10.59
C GLY A 60 -3.64 -12.39 -9.38
N LYS A 61 -2.84 -12.56 -8.35
CA LYS A 61 -3.20 -13.29 -7.14
C LYS A 61 -3.47 -12.33 -5.99
N PRO A 62 -4.33 -12.72 -5.04
CA PRO A 62 -4.48 -11.95 -3.81
C PRO A 62 -3.12 -11.69 -3.17
N MET A 63 -2.93 -10.50 -2.61
CA MET A 63 -1.65 -10.17 -2.02
C MET A 63 -1.79 -9.23 -0.84
N VAL A 64 -0.82 -9.31 0.06
CA VAL A 64 -0.62 -8.35 1.14
C VAL A 64 0.76 -7.75 0.92
N THR A 65 0.87 -6.43 0.97
CA THR A 65 2.14 -5.76 0.80
C THR A 65 2.26 -4.59 1.78
N VAL A 66 3.46 -4.07 1.89
CA VAL A 66 3.75 -2.91 2.71
C VAL A 66 4.39 -1.84 1.84
N PHE A 67 4.30 -0.59 2.28
CA PHE A 67 4.87 0.55 1.57
C PHE A 67 5.88 1.24 2.46
N ALA A 68 7.08 1.43 1.93
CA ALA A 68 8.08 2.26 2.58
C ALA A 68 7.88 3.72 2.18
N GLY A 69 8.01 4.63 3.12
CA GLY A 69 7.94 6.06 2.86
C GLY A 69 9.24 6.54 2.24
N VAL A 70 9.15 7.18 1.08
CA VAL A 70 10.31 7.69 0.36
C VAL A 70 10.04 9.13 -0.08
N ALA A 71 11.11 9.87 -0.36
CA ALA A 71 10.97 11.26 -0.82
C ALA A 71 10.55 11.34 -2.29
N ASP A 72 11.02 10.39 -3.10
CA ASP A 72 10.78 10.39 -4.55
C ASP A 72 10.53 8.96 -5.02
N VAL A 73 9.27 8.67 -5.34
CA VAL A 73 8.86 7.31 -5.72
C VAL A 73 9.54 6.86 -7.01
N ALA A 74 9.58 7.71 -8.02
CA ALA A 74 10.20 7.33 -9.29
C ALA A 74 11.68 7.01 -9.11
N ALA A 75 12.39 7.82 -8.32
CA ALA A 75 13.80 7.58 -8.05
C ALA A 75 14.01 6.28 -7.28
N ALA A 76 13.13 5.98 -6.32
CA ALA A 76 13.21 4.74 -5.55
C ALA A 76 13.00 3.52 -6.45
N LEU A 77 12.05 3.59 -7.37
CA LEU A 77 11.79 2.50 -8.31
C LEU A 77 12.98 2.30 -9.25
N ASP A 78 13.56 3.38 -9.75
CA ASP A 78 14.75 3.29 -10.62
C ASP A 78 15.91 2.64 -9.87
N LYS A 79 16.08 3.01 -8.62
CA LYS A 79 17.14 2.40 -7.81
C LYS A 79 16.87 0.92 -7.55
N ALA A 80 15.62 0.53 -7.35
CA ALA A 80 15.28 -0.88 -7.21
C ALA A 80 15.72 -1.68 -8.44
N VAL A 81 15.51 -1.12 -9.63
CA VAL A 81 15.94 -1.76 -10.86
C VAL A 81 17.47 -1.86 -10.93
N GLU A 82 18.19 -0.80 -10.54
CA GLU A 82 19.65 -0.84 -10.50
C GLU A 82 20.18 -1.95 -9.59
N LEU A 83 19.44 -2.24 -8.53
CA LEU A 83 19.84 -3.25 -7.55
C LEU A 83 19.34 -4.65 -7.88
N GLY A 84 18.78 -4.85 -9.08
CA GLY A 84 18.37 -6.17 -9.55
C GLY A 84 16.89 -6.48 -9.43
N GLY A 85 16.09 -5.53 -8.99
CA GLY A 85 14.64 -5.69 -8.94
C GLY A 85 13.95 -5.32 -10.24
N THR A 86 12.63 -5.38 -10.23
CA THR A 86 11.80 -5.00 -11.38
C THR A 86 10.67 -4.11 -10.93
N ILE A 87 10.22 -3.22 -11.82
CA ILE A 87 9.07 -2.37 -11.53
C ILE A 87 7.79 -3.16 -11.81
N VAL A 88 6.93 -3.28 -10.81
CA VAL A 88 5.63 -3.94 -10.94
C VAL A 88 4.56 -2.91 -11.29
N GLN A 89 4.63 -1.74 -10.64
CA GLN A 89 3.74 -0.63 -10.94
C GLN A 89 4.56 0.66 -10.90
N PRO A 90 4.60 1.43 -11.99
CA PRO A 90 5.36 2.67 -12.01
C PRO A 90 4.74 3.72 -11.09
N ALA A 91 5.46 4.82 -10.87
CA ALA A 91 4.97 5.91 -10.04
C ALA A 91 3.58 6.34 -10.50
N THR A 92 2.62 6.31 -9.60
CA THR A 92 1.21 6.57 -9.88
C THR A 92 0.70 7.58 -8.85
N ARG A 93 0.02 8.60 -9.32
CA ARG A 93 -0.54 9.61 -8.44
C ARG A 93 -1.97 9.25 -8.06
N ALA A 94 -2.24 9.39 -6.75
CA ALA A 94 -3.59 9.33 -6.20
C ALA A 94 -3.76 10.58 -5.32
N PRO A 95 -4.98 10.95 -4.93
CA PRO A 95 -5.15 12.14 -4.10
C PRO A 95 -4.30 12.05 -2.82
N GLY A 96 -3.39 13.02 -2.65
CA GLY A 96 -2.55 13.14 -1.48
C GLY A 96 -1.33 12.21 -1.43
N VAL A 97 -1.11 11.38 -2.45
CA VAL A 97 -0.01 10.42 -2.40
C VAL A 97 0.46 10.04 -3.80
N THR A 98 1.75 9.77 -3.94
CA THR A 98 2.31 9.10 -5.11
C THR A 98 2.83 7.75 -4.63
N PHE A 99 2.59 6.70 -5.37
CA PHE A 99 3.01 5.36 -4.96
C PHE A 99 3.44 4.52 -6.15
N GLY A 100 4.13 3.42 -5.88
CA GLY A 100 4.53 2.45 -6.87
C GLY A 100 4.85 1.13 -6.21
N LEU A 101 5.05 0.11 -7.02
CA LEU A 101 5.40 -1.23 -6.54
C LEU A 101 6.58 -1.75 -7.33
N PHE A 102 7.44 -2.49 -6.65
CA PHE A 102 8.54 -3.20 -7.28
C PHE A 102 8.62 -4.62 -6.73
N ALA A 103 9.31 -5.48 -7.45
CA ALA A 103 9.68 -6.79 -6.94
C ALA A 103 11.19 -6.77 -6.66
N ASP A 104 11.60 -7.33 -5.53
CA ASP A 104 13.02 -7.46 -5.23
C ASP A 104 13.62 -8.60 -6.07
N PRO A 105 14.93 -8.84 -6.03
CA PRO A 105 15.55 -9.87 -6.87
C PRO A 105 15.01 -11.28 -6.65
N LEU A 106 14.35 -11.54 -5.54
CA LEU A 106 13.76 -12.86 -5.25
C LEU A 106 12.26 -12.90 -5.49
N GLY A 107 11.67 -11.79 -5.99
CA GLY A 107 10.26 -11.77 -6.36
C GLY A 107 9.30 -11.26 -5.30
N HIS A 108 9.78 -10.75 -4.18
CA HIS A 108 8.89 -10.17 -3.17
C HIS A 108 8.41 -8.80 -3.65
N VAL A 109 7.09 -8.60 -3.66
CA VAL A 109 6.49 -7.33 -4.09
C VAL A 109 6.32 -6.40 -2.89
N VAL A 110 6.90 -5.22 -3.01
CA VAL A 110 6.88 -4.21 -1.96
C VAL A 110 6.56 -2.85 -2.60
N GLY A 111 5.88 -1.99 -1.87
CA GLY A 111 5.53 -0.67 -2.34
C GLY A 111 6.41 0.44 -1.80
N VAL A 112 6.40 1.55 -2.49
CA VAL A 112 6.98 2.81 -2.03
C VAL A 112 5.94 3.90 -2.19
N ALA A 113 5.93 4.85 -1.27
CA ALA A 113 4.94 5.93 -1.29
C ALA A 113 5.57 7.21 -0.77
N SER A 114 5.07 8.33 -1.28
CA SER A 114 5.43 9.65 -0.78
C SER A 114 4.19 10.50 -0.65
N ASP A 115 4.18 11.37 0.36
CA ASP A 115 3.09 12.33 0.52
C ASP A 115 3.23 13.44 -0.50
N ASP A 116 2.10 13.83 -1.09
CA ASP A 116 2.05 14.93 -2.04
C ASP A 116 1.60 16.22 -1.35
N HIS A 117 2.24 16.57 -0.26
CA HIS A 117 1.90 17.78 0.47
C HIS A 117 2.32 19.02 -0.31
N GLY A 118 1.41 19.51 -1.14
CA GLY A 118 1.59 20.80 -1.79
C GLY A 118 2.84 20.92 -2.63
N GLY A 119 3.43 19.80 -2.94
CA GLY A 119 4.72 19.88 -3.60
C GLY A 119 4.74 19.15 -4.87
#